data_53101bcf62a4851772a4968368ef9363
#
_entry.id   53101bcf62a4851772a4968368ef9363
#
_cell.length_a   1.000
_cell.length_b   1.000
_cell.length_c   1.000
_cell.angle_alpha   90.00
_cell.angle_beta   90.00
_cell.angle_gamma   90.00
#
_symmetry.space_group_name_H-M   'P 1'
#
loop_
_entity.id
_entity.type
_entity.pdbx_description
1 polymer ?
#
loop_
_entity_poly.entity_id
_entity_poly.type
_entity_poly.pdbx_seq_one_letter_code
_entity_poly.pdbx_strand_id
1 'polypeptide(L)'
;TVDKLTGRGFSCPVCTNDNSLPEKMMSHLLYQKGIKFESEKIFEWSKNVKCELDESLTGLKRYDFYIPALNMIIELHGGQHYIENTFSARTLYQEQLNDDIKKKVATKNGIKEYHVINCRNSTYNHLKKEFCDFFREVFSEKIEESIMQQCFLTAMKPKKRLIIEDYKQGMNIEVLSDKYGMNKRSINKVLNEGNKIGLCNKPAKQVKE
;
A
#
# COMPACT_ATOMS: atom_id res chain seq x y z
N THR A 1 22.04 8.60 10.39
CA THR A 1 21.56 9.97 10.64
C THR A 1 20.50 10.36 9.62
N VAL A 2 19.31 9.74 9.73
CA VAL A 2 18.11 10.00 8.90
C VAL A 2 17.41 11.30 9.34
N ASP A 3 17.74 11.83 10.51
CA ASP A 3 17.01 12.94 11.15
C ASP A 3 17.22 14.33 10.56
N LYS A 4 18.09 14.51 9.58
CA LYS A 4 18.37 15.84 9.01
C LYS A 4 17.61 16.21 7.75
N LEU A 5 16.79 15.31 7.19
CA LEU A 5 15.95 15.59 6.01
C LEU A 5 14.50 15.98 6.35
N THR A 6 14.12 15.95 7.63
CA THR A 6 12.73 16.19 8.05
C THR A 6 12.51 17.56 8.70
N GLY A 7 13.30 18.56 8.33
CA GLY A 7 13.19 19.91 8.88
C GLY A 7 11.90 20.69 8.58
N ARG A 8 10.88 20.06 8.02
CA ARG A 8 9.52 20.64 7.86
C ARG A 8 8.50 19.51 7.80
N GLY A 9 8.07 18.97 8.93
CA GLY A 9 6.76 18.30 9.06
C GLY A 9 6.34 17.22 8.07
N PHE A 10 7.22 16.79 7.16
CA PHE A 10 6.95 15.69 6.25
C PHE A 10 7.41 14.40 6.92
N SER A 11 6.46 13.66 7.46
CA SER A 11 6.69 12.27 7.82
C SER A 11 7.15 11.52 6.56
N CYS A 12 8.19 10.69 6.68
CA CYS A 12 8.61 9.82 5.57
C CYS A 12 7.40 9.03 5.07
N PRO A 13 6.97 9.19 3.79
CA PRO A 13 5.78 8.50 3.28
C PRO A 13 5.89 6.97 3.37
N VAL A 14 7.11 6.48 3.51
CA VAL A 14 7.46 5.06 3.66
C VAL A 14 7.36 4.60 5.12
N CYS A 15 7.56 5.50 6.08
CA CYS A 15 7.71 5.16 7.51
C CYS A 15 6.45 5.43 8.34
N THR A 16 5.45 6.13 7.81
CA THR A 16 4.23 6.44 8.55
C THR A 16 3.45 5.17 8.87
N ASN A 17 3.13 4.98 10.14
CA ASN A 17 2.38 3.80 10.60
C ASN A 17 0.92 3.77 10.09
N ASP A 18 0.41 4.90 9.61
CA ASP A 18 -1.01 5.09 9.27
C ASP A 18 -1.35 4.63 7.84
N ASN A 19 -0.36 4.52 6.94
CA ASN A 19 -0.59 4.08 5.57
C ASN A 19 -0.91 2.58 5.50
N SER A 20 -1.81 2.20 4.61
CA SER A 20 -2.15 0.82 4.29
C SER A 20 -0.96 0.05 3.67
N LEU A 21 -1.03 -1.28 3.64
CA LEU A 21 0.00 -2.10 2.98
C LEU A 21 0.16 -1.77 1.48
N PRO A 22 -0.92 -1.60 0.69
CA PRO A 22 -0.81 -1.17 -0.71
C PRO A 22 -0.12 0.19 -0.89
N GLU A 23 -0.48 1.19 -0.08
CA GLU A 23 0.14 2.53 -0.15
C GLU A 23 1.63 2.49 0.15
N LYS A 24 2.04 1.76 1.21
CA LYS A 24 3.46 1.56 1.52
C LYS A 24 4.20 0.89 0.38
N MET A 25 3.61 -0.17 -0.19
CA MET A 25 4.20 -0.92 -1.28
C MET A 25 4.34 -0.05 -2.55
N MET A 26 3.32 0.73 -2.91
CA MET A 26 3.37 1.67 -4.04
C MET A 26 4.41 2.76 -3.81
N SER A 27 4.48 3.36 -2.62
CA SER A 27 5.51 4.35 -2.27
C SER A 27 6.92 3.79 -2.47
N HIS A 28 7.16 2.54 -2.04
CA HIS A 28 8.46 1.88 -2.25
C HIS A 28 8.76 1.63 -3.72
N LEU A 29 7.77 1.20 -4.51
CA LEU A 29 7.94 0.97 -5.94
C LEU A 29 8.28 2.26 -6.68
N LEU A 30 7.52 3.33 -6.47
CA LEU A 30 7.78 4.63 -7.07
C LEU A 30 9.19 5.15 -6.69
N TYR A 31 9.57 5.01 -5.42
CA TYR A 31 10.90 5.39 -4.94
C TYR A 31 12.02 4.57 -5.62
N GLN A 32 11.89 3.24 -5.68
CA GLN A 32 12.86 2.34 -6.32
C GLN A 32 13.04 2.64 -7.82
N LYS A 33 11.98 3.11 -8.46
CA LYS A 33 11.98 3.52 -9.87
C LYS A 33 12.44 4.96 -10.09
N GLY A 34 12.79 5.68 -9.04
CA GLY A 34 13.22 7.08 -9.14
C GLY A 34 12.12 8.04 -9.56
N ILE A 35 10.84 7.61 -9.45
CA ILE A 35 9.68 8.44 -9.79
C ILE A 35 9.39 9.36 -8.61
N LYS A 36 9.44 10.67 -8.86
CA LYS A 36 9.06 11.68 -7.86
C LYS A 36 7.55 11.74 -7.72
N PHE A 37 7.06 11.65 -6.49
CA PHE A 37 5.65 11.70 -6.17
C PHE A 37 5.38 12.47 -4.87
N GLU A 38 4.14 12.87 -4.69
CA GLU A 38 3.60 13.40 -3.45
C GLU A 38 2.50 12.45 -2.96
N SER A 39 2.60 11.94 -1.73
CA SER A 39 1.56 11.12 -1.11
C SER A 39 0.54 11.99 -0.38
N GLU A 40 -0.70 11.49 -0.23
CA GLU A 40 -1.77 12.19 0.49
C GLU A 40 -1.99 13.62 -0.01
N LYS A 41 -1.93 13.79 -1.35
CA LYS A 41 -1.96 15.10 -1.98
C LYS A 41 -3.28 15.81 -1.77
N ILE A 42 -3.20 17.05 -1.29
CA ILE A 42 -4.32 17.99 -1.21
C ILE A 42 -3.99 19.15 -2.14
N PHE A 43 -4.89 19.42 -3.07
CA PHE A 43 -4.80 20.60 -3.94
C PHE A 43 -5.67 21.73 -3.38
N GLU A 44 -5.39 22.99 -3.72
CA GLU A 44 -6.22 24.12 -3.31
C GLU A 44 -7.68 23.93 -3.72
N TRP A 45 -7.90 23.49 -4.98
CA TRP A 45 -9.24 23.22 -5.50
C TRP A 45 -9.93 22.00 -4.87
N SER A 46 -9.19 21.15 -4.15
CA SER A 46 -9.75 19.96 -3.49
C SER A 46 -10.16 20.18 -2.03
N LYS A 47 -9.93 21.38 -1.49
CA LYS A 47 -10.19 21.66 -0.06
C LYS A 47 -11.67 21.80 0.29
N ASN A 48 -12.47 22.34 -0.64
CA ASN A 48 -13.88 22.67 -0.40
C ASN A 48 -14.77 22.16 -1.54
N VAL A 49 -14.73 20.87 -1.79
CA VAL A 49 -15.53 20.23 -2.84
C VAL A 49 -16.96 20.05 -2.37
N LYS A 50 -17.93 20.61 -3.07
CA LYS A 50 -19.35 20.43 -2.79
C LYS A 50 -19.87 19.14 -3.42
N CYS A 51 -20.72 18.42 -2.70
CA CYS A 51 -21.50 17.30 -3.20
C CYS A 51 -23.00 17.62 -3.06
N GLU A 52 -23.69 17.78 -4.18
CA GLU A 52 -25.14 18.09 -4.21
C GLU A 52 -25.99 16.85 -3.90
N LEU A 53 -25.46 15.65 -4.14
CA LEU A 53 -26.19 14.39 -3.95
C LEU A 53 -26.11 13.87 -2.50
N ASP A 54 -25.04 14.21 -1.77
CA ASP A 54 -24.86 13.83 -0.38
C ASP A 54 -23.95 14.85 0.32
N GLU A 55 -24.56 15.66 1.18
CA GLU A 55 -23.87 16.74 1.89
C GLU A 55 -22.74 16.19 2.81
N SER A 56 -22.89 14.97 3.31
CA SER A 56 -21.86 14.31 4.13
C SER A 56 -20.54 14.09 3.39
N LEU A 57 -20.58 14.11 2.07
CA LEU A 57 -19.41 13.99 1.21
C LEU A 57 -18.84 15.35 0.79
N THR A 58 -19.44 16.45 1.22
CA THR A 58 -18.87 17.80 1.00
C THR A 58 -17.60 17.97 1.82
N GLY A 59 -16.60 18.67 1.28
CA GLY A 59 -15.38 19.02 2.01
C GLY A 59 -14.09 18.61 1.31
N LEU A 60 -13.08 18.35 2.11
CA LEU A 60 -11.73 18.05 1.66
C LEU A 60 -11.66 16.73 0.88
N LYS A 61 -11.02 16.78 -0.30
CA LYS A 61 -10.62 15.57 -1.06
C LYS A 61 -9.10 15.45 -1.05
N ARG A 62 -8.64 14.25 -0.66
CA ARG A 62 -7.24 13.86 -0.61
C ARG A 62 -7.00 12.76 -1.62
N TYR A 63 -5.83 12.75 -2.24
CA TYR A 63 -5.44 11.81 -3.29
C TYR A 63 -4.22 11.02 -2.83
N ASP A 64 -4.24 9.70 -2.98
CA ASP A 64 -3.21 8.82 -2.44
C ASP A 64 -1.82 9.17 -2.99
N PHE A 65 -1.71 9.34 -4.30
CA PHE A 65 -0.45 9.75 -4.94
C PHE A 65 -0.68 10.75 -6.06
N TYR A 66 0.23 11.72 -6.16
CA TYR A 66 0.32 12.64 -7.29
C TYR A 66 1.73 12.60 -7.87
N ILE A 67 1.85 12.41 -9.19
CA ILE A 67 3.11 12.42 -9.93
C ILE A 67 3.19 13.72 -10.74
N PRO A 68 3.93 14.75 -10.24
CA PRO A 68 3.93 16.08 -10.88
C PRO A 68 4.43 16.08 -12.31
N ALA A 69 5.45 15.27 -12.64
CA ALA A 69 6.04 15.19 -13.97
C ALA A 69 5.05 14.75 -15.06
N LEU A 70 4.04 13.96 -14.69
CA LEU A 70 3.00 13.47 -15.60
C LEU A 70 1.66 14.19 -15.39
N ASN A 71 1.56 15.04 -14.38
CA ASN A 71 0.29 15.61 -13.91
C ASN A 71 -0.77 14.52 -13.70
N MET A 72 -0.39 13.46 -12.99
CA MET A 72 -1.14 12.23 -12.84
C MET A 72 -1.48 11.97 -11.38
N ILE A 73 -2.71 11.50 -11.12
CA ILE A 73 -3.17 11.00 -9.83
C ILE A 73 -3.28 9.48 -9.89
N ILE A 74 -2.88 8.82 -8.81
CA ILE A 74 -3.07 7.38 -8.58
C ILE A 74 -3.85 7.21 -7.28
N GLU A 75 -4.94 6.44 -7.32
CA GLU A 75 -5.76 6.03 -6.17
C GLU A 75 -5.67 4.51 -6.00
N LEU A 76 -5.55 4.07 -4.76
CA LEU A 76 -5.46 2.66 -4.39
C LEU A 76 -6.75 2.22 -3.70
N HIS A 77 -7.68 1.65 -4.46
CA HIS A 77 -8.98 1.26 -3.94
C HIS A 77 -8.92 -0.06 -3.17
N GLY A 78 -9.04 0.02 -1.85
CA GLY A 78 -9.19 -1.13 -0.95
C GLY A 78 -10.58 -1.78 -1.04
N GLY A 79 -10.82 -2.80 -0.20
CA GLY A 79 -12.07 -3.58 -0.21
C GLY A 79 -13.34 -2.75 -0.02
N GLN A 80 -13.26 -1.64 0.74
CA GLN A 80 -14.40 -0.76 1.02
C GLN A 80 -15.02 -0.10 -0.24
N HIS A 81 -14.27 0.02 -1.32
CA HIS A 81 -14.76 0.57 -2.59
C HIS A 81 -15.54 -0.45 -3.45
N TYR A 82 -15.56 -1.73 -3.06
CA TYR A 82 -16.14 -2.83 -3.84
C TYR A 82 -17.18 -3.64 -3.10
N ILE A 83 -17.13 -3.66 -1.76
CA ILE A 83 -17.97 -4.53 -0.92
C ILE A 83 -18.50 -3.71 0.24
N GLU A 84 -19.81 -3.84 0.50
CA GLU A 84 -20.43 -3.25 1.69
C GLU A 84 -19.69 -3.69 2.96
N ASN A 85 -19.31 -2.72 3.77
CA ASN A 85 -18.58 -2.97 5.00
C ASN A 85 -19.29 -2.30 6.18
N THR A 86 -19.84 -3.11 7.06
CA THR A 86 -20.56 -2.64 8.26
C THR A 86 -19.69 -1.88 9.26
N PHE A 87 -18.37 -1.98 9.14
CA PHE A 87 -17.42 -1.24 9.98
C PHE A 87 -16.92 0.06 9.32
N SER A 88 -17.30 0.33 8.07
CA SER A 88 -16.98 1.58 7.40
C SER A 88 -17.90 2.71 7.90
N ALA A 89 -17.35 3.91 8.03
CA ALA A 89 -18.14 5.11 8.32
C ALA A 89 -19.05 5.53 7.15
N ARG A 90 -18.81 4.98 5.96
CA ARG A 90 -19.57 5.24 4.73
C ARG A 90 -20.14 3.95 4.17
N THR A 91 -21.31 4.05 3.53
CA THR A 91 -21.88 2.97 2.72
C THR A 91 -21.06 2.78 1.43
N LEU A 92 -21.20 1.63 0.78
CA LEU A 92 -20.57 1.38 -0.53
C LEU A 92 -20.96 2.45 -1.56
N TYR A 93 -22.24 2.84 -1.57
CA TYR A 93 -22.72 3.91 -2.46
C TYR A 93 -22.00 5.24 -2.20
N GLN A 94 -21.84 5.61 -0.94
CA GLN A 94 -21.12 6.85 -0.56
C GLN A 94 -19.64 6.81 -0.95
N GLU A 95 -18.97 5.67 -0.78
CA GLU A 95 -17.57 5.51 -1.22
C GLU A 95 -17.47 5.67 -2.75
N GLN A 96 -18.32 4.98 -3.52
CA GLN A 96 -18.32 5.09 -4.99
C GLN A 96 -18.67 6.50 -5.47
N LEU A 97 -19.65 7.17 -4.85
CA LEU A 97 -19.99 8.54 -5.16
C LEU A 97 -18.83 9.50 -4.84
N ASN A 98 -18.14 9.29 -3.72
CA ASN A 98 -16.96 10.08 -3.36
C ASN A 98 -15.81 9.89 -4.37
N ASP A 99 -15.59 8.68 -4.86
CA ASP A 99 -14.58 8.39 -5.88
C ASP A 99 -14.90 9.08 -7.20
N ASP A 100 -16.16 9.04 -7.61
CA ASP A 100 -16.64 9.75 -8.82
C ASP A 100 -16.45 11.26 -8.70
N ILE A 101 -16.75 11.83 -7.53
CA ILE A 101 -16.54 13.26 -7.25
C ILE A 101 -15.05 13.58 -7.32
N LYS A 102 -14.20 12.80 -6.66
CA LYS A 102 -12.74 12.99 -6.68
C LYS A 102 -12.23 13.03 -8.12
N LYS A 103 -12.61 12.05 -8.95
CA LYS A 103 -12.20 11.97 -10.35
C LYS A 103 -12.71 13.14 -11.18
N LYS A 104 -14.00 13.49 -11.08
CA LYS A 104 -14.61 14.62 -11.80
C LYS A 104 -13.94 15.94 -11.46
N VAL A 105 -13.70 16.18 -10.18
CA VAL A 105 -13.07 17.44 -9.72
C VAL A 105 -11.61 17.51 -10.18
N ALA A 106 -10.86 16.41 -10.09
CA ALA A 106 -9.48 16.34 -10.57
C ALA A 106 -9.40 16.65 -12.09
N THR A 107 -10.22 15.98 -12.89
CA THR A 107 -10.27 16.18 -14.35
C THR A 107 -10.65 17.64 -14.69
N LYS A 108 -11.67 18.19 -14.03
CA LYS A 108 -12.11 19.59 -14.24
C LYS A 108 -10.99 20.60 -13.93
N ASN A 109 -10.09 20.28 -13.00
CA ASN A 109 -8.97 21.12 -12.61
C ASN A 109 -7.66 20.79 -13.35
N GLY A 110 -7.73 20.10 -14.48
CA GLY A 110 -6.62 19.93 -15.41
C GLY A 110 -5.68 18.78 -15.08
N ILE A 111 -6.04 17.85 -14.19
CA ILE A 111 -5.30 16.58 -14.04
C ILE A 111 -5.42 15.82 -15.37
N LYS A 112 -4.27 15.43 -15.93
CA LYS A 112 -4.18 14.78 -17.23
C LYS A 112 -4.55 13.31 -17.17
N GLU A 113 -4.07 12.63 -16.14
CA GLU A 113 -4.27 11.19 -15.96
C GLU A 113 -4.77 10.89 -14.54
N TYR A 114 -5.74 9.99 -14.44
CA TYR A 114 -6.32 9.57 -13.18
C TYR A 114 -6.49 8.04 -13.19
N HIS A 115 -5.64 7.37 -12.47
CA HIS A 115 -5.60 5.92 -12.39
C HIS A 115 -6.14 5.42 -11.06
N VAL A 116 -6.95 4.38 -11.13
CA VAL A 116 -7.44 3.65 -9.96
C VAL A 116 -6.89 2.24 -10.02
N ILE A 117 -6.18 1.84 -8.98
CA ILE A 117 -5.60 0.50 -8.87
C ILE A 117 -6.42 -0.31 -7.87
N ASN A 118 -6.86 -1.49 -8.29
CA ASN A 118 -7.66 -2.37 -7.47
C ASN A 118 -6.81 -3.07 -6.39
N CYS A 119 -6.88 -2.59 -5.17
CA CYS A 119 -6.18 -3.14 -4.00
C CYS A 119 -7.13 -3.83 -3.01
N ARG A 120 -8.31 -4.30 -3.46
CA ARG A 120 -9.33 -4.96 -2.61
C ARG A 120 -8.78 -6.13 -1.79
N ASN A 121 -7.77 -6.82 -2.31
CA ASN A 121 -7.06 -7.88 -1.62
C ASN A 121 -5.61 -7.46 -1.37
N SER A 122 -5.24 -7.24 -0.12
CA SER A 122 -3.87 -6.90 0.27
C SER A 122 -2.93 -8.12 0.32
N THR A 123 -3.14 -9.14 -0.55
CA THR A 123 -2.24 -10.28 -0.69
C THR A 123 -1.13 -9.96 -1.69
N TYR A 124 0.06 -10.53 -1.49
CA TYR A 124 1.19 -10.31 -2.37
C TYR A 124 0.87 -10.53 -3.85
N ASN A 125 0.27 -11.68 -4.18
CA ASN A 125 0.01 -12.03 -5.58
C ASN A 125 -0.98 -11.09 -6.26
N HIS A 126 -1.99 -10.61 -5.52
CA HIS A 126 -2.96 -9.66 -6.05
C HIS A 126 -2.29 -8.29 -6.29
N LEU A 127 -1.62 -7.74 -5.26
CA LEU A 127 -0.94 -6.45 -5.39
C LEU A 127 0.17 -6.48 -6.44
N LYS A 128 0.94 -7.59 -6.51
CA LYS A 128 1.95 -7.78 -7.54
C LYS A 128 1.34 -7.68 -8.95
N LYS A 129 0.24 -8.41 -9.20
CA LYS A 129 -0.45 -8.37 -10.49
C LYS A 129 -0.87 -6.95 -10.85
N GLU A 130 -1.64 -6.31 -9.98
CA GLU A 130 -2.19 -4.97 -10.23
C GLU A 130 -1.09 -3.91 -10.44
N PHE A 131 -0.02 -3.95 -9.63
CA PHE A 131 1.07 -3.00 -9.75
C PHE A 131 1.95 -3.26 -10.97
N CYS A 132 2.24 -4.54 -11.29
CA CYS A 132 3.00 -4.87 -12.52
C CYS A 132 2.22 -4.47 -13.78
N ASP A 133 0.91 -4.67 -13.80
CA ASP A 133 0.06 -4.28 -14.93
C ASP A 133 0.06 -2.75 -15.06
N PHE A 134 -0.16 -2.02 -13.98
CA PHE A 134 -0.09 -0.55 -13.95
C PHE A 134 1.25 0.00 -14.43
N PHE A 135 2.39 -0.51 -13.93
CA PHE A 135 3.71 -0.03 -14.35
C PHE A 135 3.99 -0.33 -15.82
N ARG A 136 3.52 -1.47 -16.34
CA ARG A 136 3.65 -1.83 -17.76
C ARG A 136 2.84 -0.89 -18.64
N GLU A 137 1.59 -0.61 -18.27
CA GLU A 137 0.67 0.21 -19.06
C GLU A 137 1.06 1.69 -19.06
N VAL A 138 1.42 2.23 -17.90
CA VAL A 138 1.65 3.66 -17.72
C VAL A 138 3.10 4.07 -17.99
N PHE A 139 4.06 3.28 -17.51
CA PHE A 139 5.48 3.60 -17.61
C PHE A 139 6.23 2.78 -18.66
N SER A 140 5.57 1.82 -19.31
CA SER A 140 6.19 0.82 -20.20
C SER A 140 7.33 0.05 -19.51
N GLU A 141 7.22 -0.12 -18.19
CA GLU A 141 8.23 -0.74 -17.36
C GLU A 141 7.80 -2.11 -16.83
N LYS A 142 8.75 -3.05 -16.82
CA LYS A 142 8.63 -4.32 -16.13
C LYS A 142 9.20 -4.20 -14.71
N ILE A 143 8.46 -4.66 -13.73
CA ILE A 143 8.95 -4.78 -12.35
C ILE A 143 9.53 -6.18 -12.15
N GLU A 144 10.79 -6.24 -11.74
CA GLU A 144 11.43 -7.52 -11.39
C GLU A 144 10.84 -8.10 -10.10
N GLU A 145 10.75 -9.44 -10.04
CA GLU A 145 10.20 -10.16 -8.89
C GLU A 145 10.90 -9.81 -7.57
N SER A 146 12.22 -9.68 -7.61
CA SER A 146 13.04 -9.31 -6.45
C SER A 146 12.69 -7.93 -5.89
N ILE A 147 12.45 -6.95 -6.77
CA ILE A 147 12.02 -5.60 -6.39
C ILE A 147 10.63 -5.67 -5.74
N MET A 148 9.71 -6.40 -6.35
CA MET A 148 8.35 -6.57 -5.84
C MET A 148 8.33 -7.22 -4.45
N GLN A 149 9.11 -8.28 -4.26
CA GLN A 149 9.27 -8.96 -2.96
C GLN A 149 9.87 -8.01 -1.91
N GLN A 150 10.90 -7.25 -2.27
CA GLN A 150 11.53 -6.29 -1.37
C GLN A 150 10.56 -5.17 -0.96
N CYS A 151 9.80 -4.62 -1.90
CA CYS A 151 8.79 -3.60 -1.61
C CYS A 151 7.69 -4.14 -0.69
N PHE A 152 7.22 -5.35 -0.92
CA PHE A 152 6.22 -5.98 -0.07
C PHE A 152 6.76 -6.25 1.35
N LEU A 153 7.99 -6.80 1.46
CA LEU A 153 8.63 -7.04 2.76
C LEU A 153 8.76 -5.74 3.56
N THR A 154 9.22 -4.67 2.89
CA THR A 154 9.41 -3.37 3.55
C THR A 154 8.06 -2.74 3.97
N ALA A 155 7.01 -2.95 3.17
CA ALA A 155 5.66 -2.48 3.47
C ALA A 155 4.95 -3.25 4.61
N MET A 156 5.40 -4.48 4.93
CA MET A 156 4.83 -5.28 6.00
C MET A 156 4.95 -4.60 7.37
N LYS A 157 4.05 -4.96 8.29
CA LYS A 157 4.16 -4.54 9.69
C LYS A 157 5.56 -4.88 10.24
N PRO A 158 6.23 -3.95 10.95
CA PRO A 158 7.63 -4.11 11.37
C PRO A 158 7.91 -5.45 12.06
N LYS A 159 7.03 -5.87 12.97
CA LYS A 159 7.17 -7.14 13.71
C LYS A 159 7.19 -8.36 12.77
N LYS A 160 6.32 -8.40 11.74
CA LYS A 160 6.32 -9.50 10.76
C LYS A 160 7.60 -9.52 9.92
N ARG A 161 8.04 -8.35 9.47
CA ARG A 161 9.27 -8.19 8.70
C ARG A 161 10.49 -8.69 9.49
N LEU A 162 10.65 -8.22 10.73
CA LEU A 162 11.76 -8.63 11.59
C LEU A 162 11.77 -10.14 11.86
N ILE A 163 10.60 -10.77 12.03
CA ILE A 163 10.52 -12.24 12.20
C ILE A 163 11.07 -12.96 10.94
N ILE A 164 10.75 -12.48 9.74
CA ILE A 164 11.24 -13.06 8.50
C ILE A 164 12.76 -12.85 8.35
N GLU A 165 13.24 -11.64 8.64
CA GLU A 165 14.66 -11.28 8.58
C GLU A 165 15.50 -12.10 9.56
N ASP A 166 15.09 -12.21 10.82
CA ASP A 166 15.76 -13.01 11.85
C ASP A 166 15.76 -14.51 11.51
N TYR A 167 14.66 -15.01 10.93
CA TYR A 167 14.60 -16.41 10.46
C TYR A 167 15.60 -16.66 9.32
N LYS A 168 15.75 -15.72 8.37
CA LYS A 168 16.77 -15.78 7.32
C LYS A 168 18.20 -15.80 7.86
N GLN A 169 18.42 -15.18 9.04
CA GLN A 169 19.69 -15.20 9.74
C GLN A 169 19.94 -16.46 10.57
N GLY A 170 19.01 -17.44 10.50
CA GLY A 170 19.17 -18.76 11.15
C GLY A 170 18.48 -18.91 12.50
N MET A 171 17.71 -17.92 12.96
CA MET A 171 16.95 -18.09 14.21
C MET A 171 15.84 -19.12 14.03
N ASN A 172 15.76 -20.10 14.93
CA ASN A 172 14.70 -21.09 14.91
C ASN A 172 13.38 -20.55 15.50
N ILE A 173 12.30 -21.32 15.35
CA ILE A 173 10.95 -20.90 15.76
C ILE A 173 10.81 -20.69 17.28
N GLU A 174 11.53 -21.47 18.10
CA GLU A 174 11.57 -21.32 19.54
C GLU A 174 12.13 -19.95 19.91
N VAL A 175 13.32 -19.63 19.44
CA VAL A 175 14.00 -18.36 19.68
C VAL A 175 13.15 -17.18 19.21
N LEU A 176 12.52 -17.28 18.03
CA LEU A 176 11.62 -16.25 17.53
C LEU A 176 10.37 -16.09 18.39
N SER A 177 9.80 -17.19 18.88
CA SER A 177 8.65 -17.19 19.79
C SER A 177 8.95 -16.40 21.05
N ASP A 178 10.09 -16.67 21.67
CA ASP A 178 10.54 -16.02 22.89
C ASP A 178 10.91 -14.55 22.64
N LYS A 179 11.71 -14.27 21.62
CA LYS A 179 12.15 -12.91 21.24
C LYS A 179 10.97 -11.97 20.96
N TYR A 180 9.93 -12.44 20.30
CA TYR A 180 8.79 -11.61 19.89
C TYR A 180 7.57 -11.73 20.80
N GLY A 181 7.61 -12.57 21.85
CA GLY A 181 6.47 -12.82 22.72
C GLY A 181 5.25 -13.32 21.98
N MET A 182 5.45 -14.20 21.00
CA MET A 182 4.40 -14.76 20.16
C MET A 182 4.42 -16.28 20.24
N ASN A 183 3.24 -16.92 20.26
CA ASN A 183 3.22 -18.37 20.22
C ASN A 183 3.76 -18.92 18.88
N LYS A 184 4.30 -20.14 18.91
CA LYS A 184 4.92 -20.81 17.76
C LYS A 184 3.99 -20.91 16.54
N ARG A 185 2.65 -21.03 16.76
CA ARG A 185 1.67 -21.07 15.69
C ARG A 185 1.62 -19.75 14.91
N SER A 186 1.67 -18.63 15.64
CA SER A 186 1.68 -17.30 15.04
C SER A 186 2.98 -17.02 14.29
N ILE A 187 4.14 -17.39 14.85
CA ILE A 187 5.43 -17.34 14.14
C ILE A 187 5.37 -18.18 12.85
N ASN A 188 4.89 -19.43 12.95
CA ASN A 188 4.74 -20.30 11.79
C ASN A 188 3.84 -19.70 10.71
N LYS A 189 2.75 -19.01 11.08
CA LYS A 189 1.87 -18.33 10.11
C LYS A 189 2.62 -17.25 9.33
N VAL A 190 3.42 -16.42 10.01
CA VAL A 190 4.24 -15.39 9.36
C VAL A 190 5.27 -16.00 8.42
N LEU A 191 6.00 -17.03 8.86
CA LEU A 191 7.01 -17.70 8.06
C LEU A 191 6.41 -18.43 6.86
N ASN A 192 5.24 -19.07 7.01
CA ASN A 192 4.53 -19.70 5.90
C ASN A 192 4.07 -18.69 4.85
N GLU A 193 3.59 -17.51 5.32
CA GLU A 193 3.24 -16.39 4.44
C GLU A 193 4.50 -15.92 3.66
N GLY A 194 5.62 -15.71 4.36
CA GLY A 194 6.90 -15.34 3.75
C GLY A 194 7.44 -16.40 2.77
N ASN A 195 7.35 -17.68 3.12
CA ASN A 195 7.80 -18.78 2.25
C ASN A 195 7.00 -18.88 0.95
N LYS A 196 5.68 -18.72 1.01
CA LYS A 196 4.80 -18.77 -0.17
C LYS A 196 5.14 -17.72 -1.24
N ILE A 197 5.74 -16.62 -0.83
CA ILE A 197 6.08 -15.49 -1.70
C ILE A 197 7.60 -15.34 -1.91
N GLY A 198 8.37 -16.34 -1.50
CA GLY A 198 9.82 -16.39 -1.71
C GLY A 198 10.65 -15.46 -0.81
N LEU A 199 10.08 -14.93 0.27
CA LEU A 199 10.82 -14.07 1.21
C LEU A 199 11.73 -14.85 2.15
N CYS A 200 11.43 -16.12 2.43
CA CYS A 200 12.27 -17.02 3.21
C CYS A 200 12.04 -18.47 2.79
N ASN A 201 13.03 -19.33 2.99
CA ASN A 201 12.92 -20.76 2.75
C ASN A 201 12.57 -21.48 4.05
N LYS A 202 11.31 -21.86 4.22
CA LYS A 202 10.88 -22.68 5.33
C LYS A 202 10.71 -24.11 4.85
N PRO A 203 11.48 -25.09 5.38
CA PRO A 203 11.32 -26.48 4.98
C PRO A 203 9.91 -26.98 5.27
N ALA A 204 9.36 -27.77 4.37
CA ALA A 204 8.11 -28.47 4.59
C ALA A 204 8.23 -29.29 5.88
N LYS A 205 7.13 -29.35 6.67
CA LYS A 205 7.12 -30.30 7.80
C LYS A 205 7.40 -31.68 7.27
N GLN A 206 8.45 -32.32 7.75
CA GLN A 206 8.58 -33.76 7.59
C GLN A 206 7.32 -34.39 8.20
N VAL A 207 6.52 -35.01 7.36
CA VAL A 207 5.43 -35.86 7.85
C VAL A 207 6.18 -37.03 8.56
N LYS A 208 6.05 -37.08 9.89
CA LYS A 208 6.47 -38.27 10.63
C LYS A 208 5.56 -39.40 10.18
N GLU A 209 6.12 -40.37 9.46
CA GLU A 209 5.50 -41.67 9.24
C GLU A 209 5.20 -42.34 10.57
#